data_23a6a65277f2b86e04f8d96b219a4912
#
_entry.id   23a6a65277f2b86e04f8d96b219a4912
#
_cell.length_a   1.000
_cell.length_b   1.000
_cell.length_c   1.000
_cell.angle_alpha   90.00
_cell.angle_beta   90.00
_cell.angle_gamma   90.00
#
_symmetry.space_group_name_H-M   'P 1'
#
loop_
_entity.id
_entity.type
_entity.pdbx_description
1 polymer ?
#
loop_
_entity_poly.entity_id
_entity_poly.type
_entity_poly.pdbx_seq_one_letter_code
_entity_poly.pdbx_strand_id
1 'polypeptide(L)'
;MEFFEHSVFFGVSLSLLAYGLGVVLQKRFRLALFNPLLLSVIVTILVLVTAHIDYEVYYAGAKYLSYLLTPATVCLAVPLYEKFALLRSSWRAILAGILSGVLTTLCSVLALSLAFRLSHEEYVTLLPKSITTAIGTGVSEELGGYVTLTVAMIIITGILGNVIAVAVCRVFRITEPIAKGVAIGTCSHAVGTTKALEMGELEGAMSGVSIAVSGLLTTAIVIVASCFL
;
A
#
# COMPACT_ATOMS: atom_id res chain seq x y z
N MET A 1 -2.21 34.04 -7.53
CA MET A 1 -1.43 32.84 -7.19
C MET A 1 -0.81 32.92 -5.79
N GLU A 2 -0.41 34.09 -5.33
CA GLU A 2 0.13 34.31 -3.97
C GLU A 2 -0.75 33.81 -2.81
N PHE A 3 -2.08 33.75 -2.99
CA PHE A 3 -2.99 33.26 -1.94
C PHE A 3 -2.81 31.76 -1.63
N PHE A 4 -2.42 30.95 -2.63
CA PHE A 4 -2.19 29.51 -2.43
C PHE A 4 -0.81 29.21 -1.89
N GLU A 5 0.20 30.01 -2.22
CA GLU A 5 1.58 29.84 -1.80
C GLU A 5 1.79 30.07 -0.29
N HIS A 6 0.92 30.85 0.35
CA HIS A 6 0.99 31.16 1.78
C HIS A 6 -0.03 30.40 2.64
N SER A 7 -0.91 29.58 2.06
CA SER A 7 -1.96 28.89 2.81
C SER A 7 -1.53 27.49 3.24
N VAL A 8 -1.22 27.34 4.52
CA VAL A 8 -0.97 26.02 5.17
C VAL A 8 -2.15 25.07 5.00
N PHE A 9 -3.35 25.56 4.77
CA PHE A 9 -4.55 24.75 4.62
C PHE A 9 -4.77 24.22 3.20
N PHE A 10 -4.08 24.76 2.20
CA PHE A 10 -4.29 24.39 0.80
C PHE A 10 -4.12 22.89 0.56
N GLY A 11 -2.97 22.31 0.95
CA GLY A 11 -2.68 20.88 0.73
C GLY A 11 -3.68 19.94 1.41
N VAL A 12 -4.06 20.25 2.67
CA VAL A 12 -5.07 19.48 3.41
C VAL A 12 -6.42 19.57 2.72
N SER A 13 -6.87 20.80 2.40
CA SER A 13 -8.18 21.03 1.79
C SER A 13 -8.30 20.37 0.43
N LEU A 14 -7.28 20.52 -0.43
CA LEU A 14 -7.25 19.88 -1.75
C LEU A 14 -7.33 18.35 -1.61
N SER A 15 -6.55 17.74 -0.73
CA SER A 15 -6.56 16.30 -0.51
C SER A 15 -7.93 15.79 -0.03
N LEU A 16 -8.53 16.49 0.94
CA LEU A 16 -9.84 16.09 1.48
C LEU A 16 -10.97 16.27 0.45
N LEU A 17 -10.96 17.37 -0.31
CA LEU A 17 -11.96 17.62 -1.36
C LEU A 17 -11.82 16.61 -2.50
N ALA A 18 -10.60 16.32 -2.94
CA ALA A 18 -10.34 15.32 -3.98
C ALA A 18 -10.80 13.92 -3.54
N TYR A 19 -10.54 13.55 -2.28
CA TYR A 19 -11.01 12.27 -1.73
C TYR A 19 -12.52 12.23 -1.58
N GLY A 20 -13.13 13.31 -1.08
CA GLY A 20 -14.59 13.45 -0.98
C GLY A 20 -15.28 13.32 -2.33
N LEU A 21 -14.73 13.96 -3.38
CA LEU A 21 -15.21 13.80 -4.76
C LEU A 21 -15.12 12.34 -5.21
N GLY A 22 -14.00 11.66 -4.92
CA GLY A 22 -13.81 10.24 -5.21
C GLY A 22 -14.87 9.36 -4.55
N VAL A 23 -15.17 9.61 -3.27
CA VAL A 23 -16.23 8.89 -2.52
C VAL A 23 -17.61 9.09 -3.15
N VAL A 24 -17.94 10.32 -3.53
CA VAL A 24 -19.24 10.62 -4.19
C VAL A 24 -19.35 9.90 -5.53
N LEU A 25 -18.29 9.94 -6.35
CA LEU A 25 -18.25 9.25 -7.64
C LEU A 25 -18.35 7.73 -7.49
N GLN A 26 -17.64 7.14 -6.53
CA GLN A 26 -17.73 5.71 -6.25
C GLN A 26 -19.14 5.28 -5.87
N LYS A 27 -19.80 6.04 -4.98
CA LYS A 27 -21.19 5.76 -4.58
C LYS A 27 -22.17 5.85 -5.74
N ARG A 28 -21.93 6.77 -6.69
CA ARG A 28 -22.81 6.97 -7.84
C ARG A 28 -22.64 5.90 -8.91
N PHE A 29 -21.39 5.57 -9.27
CA PHE A 29 -21.09 4.65 -10.39
C PHE A 29 -20.86 3.21 -9.95
N ARG A 30 -20.50 2.95 -8.69
CA ARG A 30 -20.26 1.60 -8.12
C ARG A 30 -19.27 0.73 -8.91
N LEU A 31 -18.41 1.33 -9.69
CA LEU A 31 -17.36 0.63 -10.45
C LEU A 31 -16.05 0.63 -9.65
N ALA A 32 -15.31 -0.47 -9.69
CA ALA A 32 -14.01 -0.59 -9.00
C ALA A 32 -12.99 0.46 -9.47
N LEU A 33 -13.10 0.93 -10.73
CA LEU A 33 -12.26 1.96 -11.29
C LEU A 33 -12.46 3.34 -10.62
N PHE A 34 -13.65 3.60 -10.05
CA PHE A 34 -13.92 4.81 -9.29
C PHE A 34 -13.50 4.67 -7.82
N ASN A 35 -12.34 4.03 -7.59
CA ASN A 35 -11.75 3.96 -6.26
C ASN A 35 -11.44 5.38 -5.76
N PRO A 36 -11.91 5.80 -4.55
CA PRO A 36 -11.72 7.15 -4.05
C PRO A 36 -10.26 7.57 -3.91
N LEU A 37 -9.39 6.63 -3.53
CA LEU A 37 -7.98 6.89 -3.40
C LEU A 37 -7.33 7.15 -4.76
N LEU A 38 -7.63 6.31 -5.75
CA LEU A 38 -7.13 6.49 -7.12
C LEU A 38 -7.59 7.83 -7.69
N LEU A 39 -8.88 8.14 -7.57
CA LEU A 39 -9.44 9.40 -8.05
C LEU A 39 -8.85 10.60 -7.34
N SER A 40 -8.66 10.54 -6.01
CA SER A 40 -8.06 11.65 -5.27
C SER A 40 -6.64 11.94 -5.70
N VAL A 41 -5.83 10.92 -5.95
CA VAL A 41 -4.46 11.08 -6.47
C VAL A 41 -4.49 11.73 -7.86
N ILE A 42 -5.32 11.22 -8.78
CA ILE A 42 -5.44 11.78 -10.13
C ILE A 42 -5.90 13.24 -10.10
N VAL A 43 -6.95 13.55 -9.33
CA VAL A 43 -7.49 14.91 -9.21
C VAL A 43 -6.43 15.84 -8.62
N THR A 44 -5.73 15.43 -7.57
CA THR A 44 -4.68 16.27 -6.96
C THR A 44 -3.56 16.53 -7.95
N ILE A 45 -3.07 15.52 -8.67
CA ILE A 45 -2.03 15.69 -9.71
C ILE A 45 -2.53 16.64 -10.81
N LEU A 46 -3.75 16.46 -11.31
CA LEU A 46 -4.32 17.31 -12.33
C LEU A 46 -4.40 18.78 -11.90
N VAL A 47 -4.85 19.02 -10.66
CA VAL A 47 -4.93 20.39 -10.11
C VAL A 47 -3.54 21.01 -10.02
N LEU A 48 -2.55 20.31 -9.48
CA LEU A 48 -1.19 20.84 -9.35
C LEU A 48 -0.57 21.17 -10.70
N VAL A 49 -0.69 20.24 -11.67
CA VAL A 49 -0.13 20.42 -13.01
C VAL A 49 -0.84 21.53 -13.79
N THR A 50 -2.18 21.59 -13.77
CA THR A 50 -2.94 22.58 -14.53
C THR A 50 -2.85 24.00 -13.94
N ALA A 51 -2.74 24.09 -12.62
CA ALA A 51 -2.56 25.37 -11.92
C ALA A 51 -1.09 25.80 -11.82
N HIS A 52 -0.15 25.00 -12.32
CA HIS A 52 1.29 25.23 -12.21
C HIS A 52 1.75 25.50 -10.77
N ILE A 53 1.23 24.70 -9.82
CA ILE A 53 1.57 24.78 -8.40
C ILE A 53 2.69 23.79 -8.10
N ASP A 54 3.77 24.28 -7.50
CA ASP A 54 4.87 23.44 -7.09
C ASP A 54 4.46 22.46 -5.99
N TYR A 55 5.02 21.23 -6.07
CA TYR A 55 4.74 20.18 -5.09
C TYR A 55 5.05 20.62 -3.66
N GLU A 56 6.09 21.42 -3.44
CA GLU A 56 6.50 21.90 -2.11
C GLU A 56 5.40 22.77 -1.47
N VAL A 57 4.71 23.59 -2.25
CA VAL A 57 3.57 24.40 -1.80
C VAL A 57 2.42 23.51 -1.33
N TYR A 58 2.09 22.48 -2.11
CA TYR A 58 1.10 21.48 -1.73
C TYR A 58 1.52 20.71 -0.47
N TYR A 59 2.77 20.24 -0.44
CA TYR A 59 3.28 19.41 0.65
C TYR A 59 3.39 20.17 1.97
N ALA A 60 3.65 21.46 1.95
CA ALA A 60 3.68 22.31 3.15
C ALA A 60 2.39 22.21 3.97
N GLY A 61 1.23 22.08 3.30
CA GLY A 61 -0.05 21.81 3.96
C GLY A 61 -0.34 20.32 4.12
N ALA A 62 -0.16 19.53 3.08
CA ALA A 62 -0.51 18.09 3.07
C ALA A 62 0.23 17.27 4.13
N LYS A 63 1.44 17.68 4.54
CA LYS A 63 2.22 17.02 5.61
C LYS A 63 1.46 16.83 6.92
N TYR A 64 0.48 17.68 7.23
CA TYR A 64 -0.33 17.52 8.44
C TYR A 64 -1.20 16.27 8.39
N LEU A 65 -1.61 15.81 7.20
CA LEU A 65 -2.28 14.53 7.04
C LEU A 65 -1.34 13.36 7.33
N SER A 66 -0.05 13.51 7.03
CA SER A 66 0.97 12.48 7.32
C SER A 66 1.15 12.25 8.81
N TYR A 67 0.91 13.22 9.67
CA TYR A 67 0.95 13.03 11.13
C TYR A 67 -0.15 12.08 11.64
N LEU A 68 -1.24 11.92 10.88
CA LEU A 68 -2.30 10.97 11.21
C LEU A 68 -1.92 9.51 10.85
N LEU A 69 -0.83 9.30 10.10
CA LEU A 69 -0.41 7.97 9.68
C LEU A 69 -0.06 7.08 10.87
N THR A 70 0.70 7.61 11.84
CA THR A 70 1.08 6.84 13.04
C THR A 70 -0.13 6.44 13.89
N PRO A 71 -1.03 7.34 14.33
CA PRO A 71 -2.21 6.94 15.07
C PRO A 71 -3.14 6.03 14.25
N ALA A 72 -3.29 6.25 12.95
CA ALA A 72 -4.08 5.35 12.09
C ALA A 72 -3.49 3.93 12.06
N THR A 73 -2.16 3.81 11.98
CA THR A 73 -1.48 2.51 12.02
C THR A 73 -1.67 1.82 13.36
N VAL A 74 -1.60 2.56 14.47
CA VAL A 74 -1.87 2.02 15.82
C VAL A 74 -3.32 1.55 15.94
N CYS A 75 -4.28 2.28 15.38
CA CYS A 75 -5.68 1.86 15.39
C CYS A 75 -5.92 0.52 14.67
N LEU A 76 -5.09 0.15 13.69
CA LEU A 76 -5.18 -1.19 13.07
C LEU A 76 -4.84 -2.34 14.02
N ALA A 77 -4.17 -2.05 15.15
CA ALA A 77 -3.91 -3.05 16.17
C ALA A 77 -5.16 -3.43 17.01
N VAL A 78 -6.19 -2.59 17.03
CA VAL A 78 -7.41 -2.85 17.80
C VAL A 78 -8.16 -4.08 17.27
N PRO A 79 -8.56 -4.16 16.00
CA PRO A 79 -9.18 -5.37 15.45
C PRO A 79 -8.29 -6.61 15.57
N LEU A 80 -6.96 -6.43 15.50
CA LEU A 80 -6.00 -7.51 15.72
C LEU A 80 -6.09 -8.08 17.12
N TYR A 81 -6.13 -7.21 18.14
CA TYR A 81 -6.24 -7.62 19.55
C TYR A 81 -7.57 -8.35 19.80
N GLU A 82 -8.65 -7.83 19.30
CA GLU A 82 -9.99 -8.43 19.44
C GLU A 82 -10.08 -9.83 18.80
N LYS A 83 -9.36 -10.08 17.72
CA LYS A 83 -9.32 -11.38 17.01
C LYS A 83 -8.12 -12.25 17.39
N PHE A 84 -7.40 -11.90 18.48
CA PHE A 84 -6.15 -12.59 18.87
C PHE A 84 -6.31 -14.10 19.10
N ALA A 85 -7.44 -14.53 19.68
CA ALA A 85 -7.71 -15.95 19.90
C ALA A 85 -7.77 -16.73 18.57
N LEU A 86 -8.39 -16.13 17.55
CA LEU A 86 -8.49 -16.72 16.21
C LEU A 86 -7.12 -16.73 15.51
N LEU A 87 -6.36 -15.64 15.65
CA LEU A 87 -4.99 -15.57 15.16
C LEU A 87 -4.14 -16.72 15.74
N ARG A 88 -4.23 -16.93 17.05
CA ARG A 88 -3.50 -17.98 17.75
C ARG A 88 -3.91 -19.38 17.30
N SER A 89 -5.17 -19.63 16.98
CA SER A 89 -5.64 -20.93 16.51
C SER A 89 -5.19 -21.27 15.08
N SER A 90 -5.04 -20.25 14.22
CA SER A 90 -4.72 -20.40 12.79
C SER A 90 -3.33 -19.91 12.40
N TRP A 91 -2.45 -19.60 13.37
CA TRP A 91 -1.17 -18.94 13.13
C TRP A 91 -0.28 -19.59 12.08
N ARG A 92 -0.27 -20.95 12.04
CA ARG A 92 0.53 -21.69 11.05
C ARG A 92 0.07 -21.45 9.62
N ALA A 93 -1.24 -21.46 9.40
CA ALA A 93 -1.81 -21.19 8.08
C ALA A 93 -1.57 -19.74 7.65
N ILE A 94 -1.74 -18.80 8.58
CA ILE A 94 -1.51 -17.36 8.35
C ILE A 94 -0.04 -17.12 8.01
N LEU A 95 0.89 -17.65 8.81
CA LEU A 95 2.32 -17.48 8.57
C LEU A 95 2.77 -18.15 7.26
N ALA A 96 2.28 -19.35 6.95
CA ALA A 96 2.56 -20.04 5.69
C ALA A 96 2.01 -19.23 4.48
N GLY A 97 0.81 -18.68 4.61
CA GLY A 97 0.21 -17.80 3.60
C GLY A 97 1.03 -16.54 3.35
N ILE A 98 1.44 -15.84 4.41
CA ILE A 98 2.28 -14.65 4.31
C ILE A 98 3.64 -15.00 3.68
N LEU A 99 4.29 -16.04 4.17
CA LEU A 99 5.60 -16.46 3.66
C LEU A 99 5.52 -16.83 2.17
N SER A 100 4.50 -17.60 1.76
CA SER A 100 4.29 -17.94 0.35
C SER A 100 4.05 -16.69 -0.50
N GLY A 101 3.27 -15.72 -0.03
CA GLY A 101 3.02 -14.45 -0.71
C GLY A 101 4.30 -13.60 -0.86
N VAL A 102 5.09 -13.49 0.21
CA VAL A 102 6.39 -12.77 0.18
C VAL A 102 7.34 -13.44 -0.81
N LEU A 103 7.53 -14.76 -0.71
CA LEU A 103 8.41 -15.50 -1.62
C LEU A 103 7.95 -15.38 -3.08
N THR A 104 6.65 -15.52 -3.34
CA THR A 104 6.09 -15.34 -4.68
C THR A 104 6.36 -13.93 -5.22
N THR A 105 6.22 -12.91 -4.38
CA THR A 105 6.51 -11.52 -4.78
C THR A 105 7.98 -11.35 -5.14
N LEU A 106 8.89 -11.77 -4.27
CA LEU A 106 10.33 -11.66 -4.51
C LEU A 106 10.78 -12.46 -5.75
N CYS A 107 10.33 -13.72 -5.87
CA CYS A 107 10.62 -14.54 -7.04
C CYS A 107 10.04 -13.94 -8.33
N SER A 108 8.83 -13.37 -8.30
CA SER A 108 8.23 -12.73 -9.47
C SER A 108 9.00 -11.48 -9.90
N VAL A 109 9.41 -10.65 -8.94
CA VAL A 109 10.25 -9.47 -9.23
C VAL A 109 11.58 -9.91 -9.84
N LEU A 110 12.25 -10.92 -9.26
CA LEU A 110 13.49 -11.45 -9.79
C LEU A 110 13.31 -11.99 -11.21
N ALA A 111 12.30 -12.84 -11.43
CA ALA A 111 12.02 -13.43 -12.74
C ALA A 111 11.75 -12.37 -13.82
N LEU A 112 10.95 -11.34 -13.49
CA LEU A 112 10.67 -10.24 -14.40
C LEU A 112 11.92 -9.38 -14.64
N SER A 113 12.71 -9.10 -13.62
CA SER A 113 13.96 -8.36 -13.75
C SER A 113 14.95 -9.06 -14.68
N LEU A 114 15.08 -10.37 -14.57
CA LEU A 114 15.89 -11.17 -15.49
C LEU A 114 15.32 -11.18 -16.91
N ALA A 115 14.00 -11.33 -17.06
CA ALA A 115 13.34 -11.36 -18.37
C ALA A 115 13.48 -10.03 -19.11
N PHE A 116 13.35 -8.90 -18.42
CA PHE A 116 13.47 -7.55 -18.97
C PHE A 116 14.89 -6.99 -18.93
N ARG A 117 15.85 -7.75 -18.39
CA ARG A 117 17.26 -7.35 -18.24
C ARG A 117 17.43 -6.03 -17.49
N LEU A 118 16.68 -5.88 -16.39
CA LEU A 118 16.78 -4.71 -15.54
C LEU A 118 18.16 -4.64 -14.87
N SER A 119 18.64 -3.42 -14.62
CA SER A 119 19.85 -3.21 -13.84
C SER A 119 19.68 -3.64 -12.38
N HIS A 120 20.78 -3.73 -11.63
CA HIS A 120 20.73 -4.04 -10.21
C HIS A 120 19.91 -2.98 -9.45
N GLU A 121 20.13 -1.70 -9.74
CA GLU A 121 19.42 -0.58 -9.11
C GLU A 121 17.90 -0.64 -9.39
N GLU A 122 17.50 -0.97 -10.63
CA GLU A 122 16.11 -1.13 -11.01
C GLU A 122 15.47 -2.33 -10.30
N TYR A 123 16.18 -3.44 -10.20
CA TYR A 123 15.72 -4.64 -9.50
C TYR A 123 15.47 -4.37 -8.01
N VAL A 124 16.45 -3.78 -7.30
CA VAL A 124 16.32 -3.50 -5.86
C VAL A 124 15.28 -2.41 -5.57
N THR A 125 15.03 -1.52 -6.53
CA THR A 125 13.93 -0.54 -6.49
C THR A 125 12.56 -1.22 -6.43
N LEU A 126 12.38 -2.34 -7.16
CA LEU A 126 11.10 -3.05 -7.26
C LEU A 126 10.88 -4.08 -6.15
N LEU A 127 11.93 -4.55 -5.49
CA LEU A 127 11.84 -5.57 -4.45
C LEU A 127 10.83 -5.24 -3.35
N PRO A 128 10.85 -4.04 -2.74
CA PRO A 128 9.99 -3.70 -1.62
C PRO A 128 8.58 -3.21 -2.03
N LYS A 129 8.15 -3.40 -3.28
CA LYS A 129 6.89 -2.85 -3.81
C LYS A 129 5.62 -3.25 -3.05
N SER A 130 5.64 -4.36 -2.33
CA SER A 130 4.47 -4.92 -1.64
C SER A 130 4.44 -4.65 -0.13
N ILE A 131 5.46 -4.01 0.42
CA ILE A 131 5.51 -3.63 1.84
C ILE A 131 5.18 -2.16 2.04
N THR A 132 5.15 -1.68 3.30
CA THR A 132 4.82 -0.29 3.59
C THR A 132 5.89 0.67 3.07
N THR A 133 5.49 1.87 2.68
CA THR A 133 6.40 2.90 2.16
C THR A 133 7.56 3.16 3.12
N ALA A 134 7.29 3.28 4.42
CA ALA A 134 8.32 3.56 5.42
C ALA A 134 9.42 2.49 5.50
N ILE A 135 9.05 1.21 5.40
CA ILE A 135 10.02 0.10 5.39
C ILE A 135 10.66 0.00 4.00
N GLY A 136 9.86 0.12 2.95
CA GLY A 136 10.31 -0.06 1.56
C GLY A 136 11.32 0.99 1.10
N THR A 137 11.18 2.24 1.54
CA THR A 137 12.15 3.29 1.24
C THR A 137 13.51 2.99 1.87
N GLY A 138 13.53 2.59 3.15
CA GLY A 138 14.77 2.23 3.84
C GLY A 138 15.47 1.02 3.18
N VAL A 139 14.71 -0.02 2.82
CA VAL A 139 15.27 -1.20 2.12
C VAL A 139 15.84 -0.82 0.76
N SER A 140 15.14 0.01 -0.02
CA SER A 140 15.60 0.46 -1.33
C SER A 140 16.86 1.33 -1.25
N GLU A 141 16.89 2.24 -0.27
CA GLU A 141 18.04 3.12 -0.04
C GLU A 141 19.30 2.32 0.33
N GLU A 142 19.15 1.36 1.25
CA GLU A 142 20.28 0.53 1.71
C GLU A 142 20.87 -0.36 0.60
N LEU A 143 20.03 -0.77 -0.35
CA LEU A 143 20.45 -1.60 -1.49
C LEU A 143 20.86 -0.79 -2.72
N GLY A 144 20.85 0.54 -2.66
CA GLY A 144 21.23 1.41 -3.77
C GLY A 144 20.17 1.57 -4.85
N GLY A 145 18.90 1.36 -4.52
CA GLY A 145 17.78 1.57 -5.43
C GLY A 145 17.31 3.03 -5.52
N TYR A 146 16.45 3.30 -6.48
CA TYR A 146 15.86 4.62 -6.70
C TYR A 146 14.65 4.83 -5.76
N VAL A 147 14.87 5.42 -4.59
CA VAL A 147 13.87 5.60 -3.52
C VAL A 147 12.56 6.22 -4.02
N THR A 148 12.63 7.26 -4.85
CA THR A 148 11.44 7.92 -5.43
C THR A 148 10.61 6.96 -6.28
N LEU A 149 11.27 6.12 -7.10
CA LEU A 149 10.58 5.12 -7.91
C LEU A 149 10.01 3.99 -7.03
N THR A 150 10.73 3.59 -5.99
CA THR A 150 10.23 2.64 -5.00
C THR A 150 8.91 3.11 -4.40
N VAL A 151 8.84 4.37 -3.95
CA VAL A 151 7.60 4.95 -3.40
C VAL A 151 6.47 4.90 -4.44
N ALA A 152 6.74 5.29 -5.68
CA ALA A 152 5.75 5.24 -6.76
C ALA A 152 5.24 3.81 -6.99
N MET A 153 6.14 2.82 -7.03
CA MET A 153 5.78 1.40 -7.23
C MET A 153 4.99 0.82 -6.06
N ILE A 154 5.32 1.19 -4.83
CA ILE A 154 4.54 0.83 -3.64
C ILE A 154 3.12 1.37 -3.74
N ILE A 155 2.96 2.67 -4.06
CA ILE A 155 1.65 3.30 -4.19
C ILE A 155 0.84 2.65 -5.30
N ILE A 156 1.42 2.45 -6.49
CA ILE A 156 0.76 1.79 -7.62
C ILE A 156 0.32 0.37 -7.24
N THR A 157 1.19 -0.41 -6.61
CA THR A 157 0.88 -1.77 -6.16
C THR A 157 -0.28 -1.78 -5.17
N GLY A 158 -0.27 -0.86 -4.20
CA GLY A 158 -1.33 -0.74 -3.22
C GLY A 158 -2.68 -0.37 -3.83
N ILE A 159 -2.70 0.62 -4.73
CA ILE A 159 -3.92 1.05 -5.43
C ILE A 159 -4.46 -0.06 -6.31
N LEU A 160 -3.62 -0.70 -7.12
CA LEU A 160 -4.02 -1.82 -7.97
C LEU A 160 -4.61 -2.95 -7.13
N GLY A 161 -3.92 -3.35 -6.05
CA GLY A 161 -4.42 -4.38 -5.16
C GLY A 161 -5.76 -4.04 -4.53
N ASN A 162 -5.95 -2.79 -4.08
CA ASN A 162 -7.23 -2.33 -3.55
C ASN A 162 -8.36 -2.45 -4.61
N VAL A 163 -8.09 -2.03 -5.84
CA VAL A 163 -9.08 -2.05 -6.94
C VAL A 163 -9.45 -3.47 -7.35
N ILE A 164 -8.46 -4.37 -7.48
CA ILE A 164 -8.69 -5.72 -8.02
C ILE A 164 -8.98 -6.78 -6.94
N ALA A 165 -8.78 -6.50 -5.65
CA ALA A 165 -8.89 -7.48 -4.55
C ALA A 165 -10.15 -8.33 -4.63
N VAL A 166 -11.32 -7.70 -4.75
CA VAL A 166 -12.61 -8.40 -4.80
C VAL A 166 -12.73 -9.27 -6.04
N ALA A 167 -12.26 -8.77 -7.18
CA ALA A 167 -12.30 -9.51 -8.44
C ALA A 167 -11.39 -10.76 -8.37
N VAL A 168 -10.16 -10.60 -7.85
CA VAL A 168 -9.22 -11.72 -7.65
C VAL A 168 -9.80 -12.76 -6.70
N CYS A 169 -10.30 -12.36 -5.53
CA CYS A 169 -10.93 -13.28 -4.59
C CYS A 169 -12.09 -14.06 -5.24
N ARG A 170 -12.88 -13.41 -6.09
CA ARG A 170 -14.01 -14.06 -6.79
C ARG A 170 -13.53 -15.05 -7.86
N VAL A 171 -12.57 -14.65 -8.70
CA VAL A 171 -12.03 -15.49 -9.79
C VAL A 171 -11.37 -16.75 -9.22
N PHE A 172 -10.57 -16.61 -8.17
CA PHE A 172 -9.89 -17.72 -7.52
C PHE A 172 -10.73 -18.43 -6.44
N ARG A 173 -12.00 -18.03 -6.30
CA ARG A 173 -12.94 -18.61 -5.33
C ARG A 173 -12.42 -18.61 -3.88
N ILE A 174 -11.70 -17.55 -3.51
CA ILE A 174 -11.21 -17.38 -2.14
C ILE A 174 -12.40 -16.87 -1.31
N THR A 175 -13.02 -17.77 -0.55
CA THR A 175 -14.23 -17.45 0.25
C THR A 175 -13.89 -17.18 1.71
N GLU A 176 -12.81 -17.79 2.21
CA GLU A 176 -12.41 -17.73 3.61
C GLU A 176 -11.91 -16.33 3.99
N PRO A 177 -12.50 -15.66 5.00
CA PRO A 177 -12.15 -14.30 5.40
C PRO A 177 -10.68 -14.13 5.78
N ILE A 178 -10.11 -15.10 6.53
CA ILE A 178 -8.70 -15.09 6.93
C ILE A 178 -7.80 -15.08 5.69
N ALA A 179 -8.09 -15.95 4.72
CA ALA A 179 -7.29 -16.06 3.50
C ALA A 179 -7.35 -14.78 2.66
N LYS A 180 -8.54 -14.14 2.56
CA LYS A 180 -8.69 -12.84 1.88
C LYS A 180 -7.84 -11.77 2.54
N GLY A 181 -7.96 -11.62 3.87
CA GLY A 181 -7.20 -10.64 4.62
C GLY A 181 -5.69 -10.84 4.46
N VAL A 182 -5.22 -12.08 4.63
CA VAL A 182 -3.80 -12.43 4.46
C VAL A 182 -3.30 -12.10 3.05
N ALA A 183 -4.03 -12.48 2.02
CA ALA A 183 -3.64 -12.22 0.64
C ALA A 183 -3.56 -10.72 0.36
N ILE A 184 -4.57 -9.95 0.76
CA ILE A 184 -4.63 -8.50 0.51
C ILE A 184 -3.51 -7.77 1.26
N GLY A 185 -3.32 -8.07 2.56
CA GLY A 185 -2.30 -7.41 3.37
C GLY A 185 -0.88 -7.70 2.91
N THR A 186 -0.60 -8.94 2.50
CA THR A 186 0.72 -9.35 2.00
C THR A 186 1.05 -8.73 0.63
N CYS A 187 0.07 -8.59 -0.25
CA CYS A 187 0.30 -8.09 -1.62
C CYS A 187 0.21 -6.56 -1.73
N SER A 188 -0.64 -5.90 -0.91
CA SER A 188 -1.08 -4.52 -1.15
C SER A 188 -0.97 -3.63 0.08
N HIS A 189 -0.28 -4.08 1.09
CA HIS A 189 0.05 -3.35 2.33
C HIS A 189 -1.13 -2.52 2.90
N ALA A 190 -0.87 -1.34 3.48
CA ALA A 190 -1.89 -0.51 4.13
C ALA A 190 -3.01 -0.05 3.17
N VAL A 191 -2.69 0.25 1.92
CA VAL A 191 -3.68 0.69 0.91
C VAL A 191 -4.68 -0.43 0.59
N GLY A 192 -4.21 -1.68 0.47
CA GLY A 192 -5.10 -2.84 0.30
C GLY A 192 -5.94 -3.12 1.55
N THR A 193 -5.39 -2.87 2.75
CA THR A 193 -6.09 -3.11 4.02
C THR A 193 -7.36 -2.27 4.15
N THR A 194 -7.41 -1.08 3.59
CA THR A 194 -8.67 -0.30 3.56
C THR A 194 -9.76 -1.07 2.84
N LYS A 195 -9.42 -1.79 1.76
CA LYS A 195 -10.37 -2.66 1.06
C LYS A 195 -10.73 -3.90 1.86
N ALA A 196 -9.79 -4.50 2.55
CA ALA A 196 -10.05 -5.63 3.43
C ALA A 196 -11.01 -5.25 4.56
N LEU A 197 -10.88 -4.06 5.16
CA LEU A 197 -11.81 -3.52 6.16
C LEU A 197 -13.22 -3.30 5.61
N GLU A 198 -13.35 -2.86 4.35
CA GLU A 198 -14.64 -2.75 3.68
C GLU A 198 -15.29 -4.12 3.42
N MET A 199 -14.49 -5.18 3.25
CA MET A 199 -14.99 -6.55 3.03
C MET A 199 -15.46 -7.20 4.32
N GLY A 200 -14.82 -6.89 5.44
CA GLY A 200 -15.19 -7.37 6.77
C GLY A 200 -14.12 -7.07 7.82
N GLU A 201 -14.55 -7.09 9.07
CA GLU A 201 -13.69 -6.82 10.22
C GLU A 201 -12.55 -7.85 10.37
N LEU A 202 -12.85 -9.11 10.07
CA LEU A 202 -11.89 -10.20 10.14
C LEU A 202 -10.86 -10.11 9.01
N GLU A 203 -11.31 -9.82 7.79
CA GLU A 203 -10.44 -9.56 6.64
C GLU A 203 -9.50 -8.39 6.93
N GLY A 204 -10.01 -7.30 7.51
CA GLY A 204 -9.23 -6.13 7.89
C GLY A 204 -8.17 -6.45 8.95
N ALA A 205 -8.55 -7.17 10.03
CA ALA A 205 -7.66 -7.58 11.09
C ALA A 205 -6.51 -8.48 10.56
N MET A 206 -6.85 -9.48 9.75
CA MET A 206 -5.85 -10.39 9.15
C MET A 206 -4.93 -9.68 8.16
N SER A 207 -5.46 -8.72 7.43
CA SER A 207 -4.66 -7.85 6.54
C SER A 207 -3.66 -7.01 7.34
N GLY A 208 -4.08 -6.43 8.47
CA GLY A 208 -3.20 -5.67 9.37
C GLY A 208 -2.02 -6.50 9.91
N VAL A 209 -2.28 -7.75 10.36
CA VAL A 209 -1.21 -8.69 10.75
C VAL A 209 -0.25 -8.92 9.60
N SER A 210 -0.81 -9.17 8.42
CA SER A 210 -0.02 -9.54 7.25
C SER A 210 0.91 -8.43 6.80
N ILE A 211 0.51 -7.17 6.94
CA ILE A 211 1.38 -6.00 6.66
C ILE A 211 2.64 -6.06 7.53
N ALA A 212 2.47 -6.22 8.84
CA ALA A 212 3.61 -6.19 9.77
C ALA A 212 4.55 -7.37 9.53
N VAL A 213 4.00 -8.59 9.42
CA VAL A 213 4.78 -9.81 9.24
C VAL A 213 5.45 -9.84 7.86
N SER A 214 4.75 -9.46 6.77
CA SER A 214 5.34 -9.42 5.42
C SER A 214 6.44 -8.38 5.31
N GLY A 215 6.27 -7.21 5.97
CA GLY A 215 7.33 -6.20 6.04
C GLY A 215 8.61 -6.74 6.67
N LEU A 216 8.50 -7.37 7.84
CA LEU A 216 9.62 -7.98 8.54
C LEU A 216 10.27 -9.12 7.72
N LEU A 217 9.46 -10.02 7.17
CA LEU A 217 9.97 -11.15 6.37
C LEU A 217 10.65 -10.66 5.09
N THR A 218 10.05 -9.72 4.37
CA THR A 218 10.65 -9.17 3.15
C THR A 218 11.99 -8.53 3.46
N THR A 219 12.06 -7.67 4.48
CA THR A 219 13.32 -7.02 4.90
C THR A 219 14.38 -8.06 5.29
N ALA A 220 14.02 -9.05 6.12
CA ALA A 220 14.97 -10.08 6.53
C ALA A 220 15.49 -10.91 5.34
N ILE A 221 14.61 -11.33 4.43
CA ILE A 221 15.00 -12.13 3.26
C ILE A 221 15.87 -11.31 2.31
N VAL A 222 15.52 -10.05 2.07
CA VAL A 222 16.24 -9.18 1.13
C VAL A 222 17.64 -8.84 1.67
N ILE A 223 17.76 -8.50 2.96
CA ILE A 223 19.06 -8.26 3.58
C ILE A 223 19.95 -9.51 3.54
N VAL A 224 19.40 -10.68 3.88
CA VAL A 224 20.15 -11.93 3.79
C VAL A 224 20.56 -12.22 2.35
N ALA A 225 19.66 -12.03 1.38
CA ALA A 225 19.98 -12.25 -0.04
C ALA A 225 21.06 -11.28 -0.54
N SER A 226 21.07 -10.02 -0.10
CA SER A 226 22.08 -9.03 -0.49
C SER A 226 23.49 -9.35 0.02
N CYS A 227 23.63 -10.16 1.07
CA CYS A 227 24.92 -10.64 1.53
C CYS A 227 25.55 -11.71 0.61
N PHE A 228 24.77 -12.28 -0.32
CA PHE A 228 25.19 -13.33 -1.24
C PHE A 228 25.24 -12.89 -2.71
N LEU A 229 24.78 -11.69 -3.01
CA LEU A 229 24.78 -11.06 -4.34
C LEU A 229 25.84 -9.98 -4.44
#